data_f4b7ed8ae3eb884cff63f7056d2c5e09
#
_entry.id   f4b7ed8ae3eb884cff63f7056d2c5e09
#
_cell.length_a   1.000
_cell.length_b   1.000
_cell.length_c   1.000
_cell.angle_alpha   90.00
_cell.angle_beta   90.00
_cell.angle_gamma   90.00
#
_symmetry.space_group_name_H-M   'P 1'
#
loop_
_entity.id
_entity.type
_entity.pdbx_description
1 polymer ?
#
loop_
_entity_poly.entity_id
_entity_poly.type
_entity_poly.pdbx_seq_one_letter_code
_entity_poly.pdbx_strand_id
1 'polypeptide(L)'
;MLRAALRGRHAALGATRAASAALGAKRNYSAKLACLDLEGVLIPEVWVNLAERVGLDSLKRTTRDEPDYNKLMRYRLDIMEKEGLTLKDIQAAIDTMEPLPGAPEMVAWLRERFQVIILSDTFYEFGMPFMKKLGEPTLF
;
A
#
# COMPACT_ATOMS: atom_id res chain seq x y z
N MET A 1 -28.64 51.69 40.91
CA MET A 1 -28.51 50.47 40.06
C MET A 1 -27.69 50.76 38.81
N LEU A 2 -26.41 51.12 38.91
CA LEU A 2 -25.58 51.38 37.72
C LEU A 2 -24.08 51.06 37.99
N ARG A 3 -23.80 49.93 38.60
CA ARG A 3 -22.41 49.47 38.83
C ARG A 3 -22.14 48.01 38.55
N ALA A 4 -23.10 47.27 37.94
CA ALA A 4 -22.96 45.85 37.63
C ALA A 4 -22.68 45.54 36.14
N ALA A 5 -22.70 46.56 35.26
CA ALA A 5 -22.61 46.33 33.80
C ALA A 5 -21.18 46.50 33.21
N LEU A 6 -20.14 46.78 34.02
CA LEU A 6 -18.79 47.10 33.54
C LEU A 6 -17.73 46.02 33.83
N ARG A 7 -18.08 44.89 34.46
CA ARG A 7 -17.12 43.79 34.75
C ARG A 7 -17.14 42.64 33.75
N GLY A 8 -18.02 42.65 32.75
CA GLY A 8 -18.17 41.52 31.79
C GLY A 8 -17.40 41.66 30.47
N ARG A 9 -16.73 42.80 30.20
CA ARG A 9 -16.09 43.02 28.87
C ARG A 9 -14.59 42.80 28.81
N HIS A 10 -13.91 42.56 29.90
CA HIS A 10 -12.45 42.32 29.89
C HIS A 10 -12.05 40.84 29.88
N ALA A 11 -12.97 39.91 30.13
CA ALA A 11 -12.66 38.48 30.09
C ALA A 11 -12.73 37.87 28.69
N ALA A 12 -13.43 38.49 27.74
CA ALA A 12 -13.58 37.98 26.39
C ALA A 12 -12.41 38.30 25.43
N LEU A 13 -11.61 39.31 25.75
CA LEU A 13 -10.44 39.71 24.93
C LEU A 13 -9.17 38.89 25.19
N GLY A 14 -9.11 38.16 26.32
CA GLY A 14 -7.97 37.31 26.67
C GLY A 14 -8.00 35.93 25.97
N ALA A 15 -9.20 35.42 25.71
CA ALA A 15 -9.34 34.07 25.13
C ALA A 15 -9.06 34.04 23.61
N THR A 16 -9.29 35.12 22.89
CA THR A 16 -9.05 35.21 21.45
C THR A 16 -7.57 35.35 21.08
N ARG A 17 -6.74 35.89 22.00
CA ARG A 17 -5.29 36.06 21.78
C ARG A 17 -4.52 34.75 21.99
N ALA A 18 -4.99 33.88 22.90
CA ALA A 18 -4.38 32.59 23.15
C ALA A 18 -4.67 31.56 22.00
N ALA A 19 -5.86 31.64 21.39
CA ALA A 19 -6.21 30.80 20.27
C ALA A 19 -5.43 31.16 18.97
N SER A 20 -5.07 32.46 18.78
CA SER A 20 -4.30 32.90 17.61
C SER A 20 -2.81 32.54 17.71
N ALA A 21 -2.26 32.36 18.92
CA ALA A 21 -0.87 31.94 19.08
C ALA A 21 -0.64 30.44 18.83
N ALA A 22 -1.71 29.62 18.93
CA ALA A 22 -1.63 28.20 18.66
C ALA A 22 -1.64 27.85 17.15
N LEU A 23 -2.07 28.77 16.28
CA LEU A 23 -2.07 28.59 14.82
C LEU A 23 -0.76 28.99 14.14
N GLY A 24 0.20 29.53 14.87
CA GLY A 24 1.46 30.06 14.32
C GLY A 24 2.66 29.12 14.36
N ALA A 25 2.57 27.96 15.00
CA ALA A 25 3.61 26.96 14.89
C ALA A 25 3.52 26.32 13.49
N LYS A 26 4.33 26.77 12.53
CA LYS A 26 4.63 26.02 11.33
C LYS A 26 5.18 24.68 11.79
N ARG A 27 4.29 23.67 11.89
CA ARG A 27 4.74 22.30 11.97
C ARG A 27 5.47 22.03 10.65
N ASN A 28 6.79 22.04 10.67
CA ASN A 28 7.59 21.48 9.61
C ASN A 28 7.28 19.98 9.59
N TYR A 29 6.21 19.61 8.88
CA TYR A 29 5.98 18.24 8.51
C TYR A 29 7.02 17.88 7.45
N SER A 30 8.20 17.51 7.89
CA SER A 30 9.06 16.67 7.09
C SER A 30 8.39 15.29 7.06
N ALA A 31 7.43 15.10 6.16
CA ALA A 31 6.79 13.82 5.95
C ALA A 31 7.86 12.88 5.39
N LYS A 32 8.37 11.98 6.23
CA LYS A 32 9.23 10.90 5.77
C LYS A 32 8.36 9.90 5.03
N LEU A 33 8.76 9.55 3.82
CA LEU A 33 8.07 8.61 2.96
C LEU A 33 8.87 7.31 2.86
N ALA A 34 8.20 6.18 3.05
CA ALA A 34 8.74 4.85 2.74
C ALA A 34 8.02 4.31 1.51
N CYS A 35 8.78 4.06 0.44
CA CYS A 35 8.30 3.42 -0.76
C CYS A 35 8.76 1.96 -0.75
N LEU A 36 7.83 1.03 -0.87
CA LEU A 36 8.11 -0.41 -0.87
C LEU A 36 7.62 -1.02 -2.17
N ASP A 37 8.33 -2.01 -2.66
CA ASP A 37 7.80 -2.92 -3.66
C ASP A 37 6.85 -3.94 -3.02
N LEU A 38 6.03 -4.59 -3.81
CA LEU A 38 5.05 -5.58 -3.34
C LEU A 38 5.57 -7.00 -3.51
N GLU A 39 5.74 -7.46 -4.76
CA GLU A 39 6.14 -8.84 -5.07
C GLU A 39 7.62 -9.08 -4.75
N GLY A 40 7.91 -10.20 -4.10
CA GLY A 40 9.27 -10.53 -3.64
C GLY A 40 9.77 -9.72 -2.42
N VAL A 41 8.99 -8.74 -1.93
CA VAL A 41 9.32 -7.91 -0.76
C VAL A 41 8.29 -8.07 0.35
N LEU A 42 7.02 -7.93 0.06
CA LEU A 42 5.92 -8.05 1.02
C LEU A 42 5.09 -9.32 0.81
N ILE A 43 5.02 -9.79 -0.42
CA ILE A 43 4.32 -11.01 -0.81
C ILE A 43 5.21 -11.87 -1.72
N PRO A 44 4.93 -13.18 -1.84
CA PRO A 44 5.58 -14.01 -2.85
C PRO A 44 5.22 -13.55 -4.27
N GLU A 45 6.04 -13.92 -5.25
CA GLU A 45 5.80 -13.69 -6.67
C GLU A 45 4.50 -14.38 -7.13
N VAL A 46 3.53 -13.62 -7.64
CA VAL A 46 2.20 -14.14 -8.01
C VAL A 46 2.30 -15.16 -9.14
N TRP A 47 3.09 -14.86 -10.18
CA TRP A 47 3.23 -15.76 -11.32
C TRP A 47 3.94 -17.08 -10.98
N VAL A 48 4.90 -17.04 -10.08
CA VAL A 48 5.59 -18.24 -9.59
C VAL A 48 4.60 -19.12 -8.81
N ASN A 49 3.80 -18.49 -7.95
CA ASN A 49 2.79 -19.18 -7.15
C ASN A 49 1.69 -19.82 -8.03
N LEU A 50 1.22 -19.06 -9.05
CA LEU A 50 0.30 -19.59 -10.05
C LEU A 50 0.90 -20.81 -10.76
N ALA A 51 2.14 -20.71 -11.23
CA ALA A 51 2.85 -21.79 -11.92
C ALA A 51 2.88 -23.08 -11.11
N GLU A 52 3.17 -22.97 -9.81
CA GLU A 52 3.18 -24.10 -8.88
C GLU A 52 1.79 -24.71 -8.70
N ARG A 53 0.78 -23.85 -8.54
CA ARG A 53 -0.60 -24.28 -8.34
C ARG A 53 -1.18 -25.04 -9.54
N VAL A 54 -0.89 -24.57 -10.76
CA VAL A 54 -1.42 -25.17 -11.98
C VAL A 54 -0.46 -26.20 -12.60
N GLY A 55 0.74 -26.38 -12.05
CA GLY A 55 1.74 -27.33 -12.54
C GLY A 55 2.40 -26.93 -13.87
N LEU A 56 2.48 -25.63 -14.16
CA LEU A 56 3.03 -25.07 -15.39
C LEU A 56 4.34 -24.30 -15.13
N ASP A 57 5.47 -25.00 -15.10
CA ASP A 57 6.79 -24.39 -14.86
C ASP A 57 7.15 -23.28 -15.85
N SER A 58 6.59 -23.30 -17.05
CA SER A 58 6.78 -22.25 -18.04
C SER A 58 6.33 -20.85 -17.57
N LEU A 59 5.38 -20.76 -16.64
CA LEU A 59 4.94 -19.51 -16.05
C LEU A 59 5.91 -18.94 -14.97
N LYS A 60 6.89 -19.72 -14.51
CA LYS A 60 7.90 -19.26 -13.55
C LYS A 60 8.94 -18.31 -14.15
N ARG A 61 8.94 -18.13 -15.47
CA ARG A 61 9.83 -17.19 -16.15
C ARG A 61 9.61 -15.78 -15.62
N THR A 62 10.71 -15.09 -15.28
CA THR A 62 10.71 -13.75 -14.67
C THR A 62 11.43 -12.73 -15.57
N THR A 63 11.49 -11.48 -15.13
CA THR A 63 12.28 -10.42 -15.78
C THR A 63 13.78 -10.69 -15.80
N ARG A 64 14.27 -11.64 -15.00
CA ARG A 64 15.66 -12.13 -15.06
C ARG A 64 15.91 -12.97 -16.31
N ASP A 65 14.89 -13.66 -16.81
CA ASP A 65 14.96 -14.53 -17.98
C ASP A 65 14.57 -13.78 -19.27
N GLU A 66 13.64 -12.84 -19.17
CA GLU A 66 13.20 -11.94 -20.24
C GLU A 66 13.07 -10.51 -19.69
N PRO A 67 14.09 -9.66 -19.88
CA PRO A 67 14.09 -8.30 -19.37
C PRO A 67 13.02 -7.37 -19.96
N ASP A 68 12.52 -7.70 -21.17
CA ASP A 68 11.44 -6.95 -21.77
C ASP A 68 10.10 -7.40 -21.17
N TYR A 69 9.56 -6.56 -20.27
CA TYR A 69 8.31 -6.83 -19.57
C TYR A 69 7.14 -7.13 -20.52
N ASN A 70 7.02 -6.41 -21.65
CA ASN A 70 5.94 -6.62 -22.59
C ASN A 70 6.05 -7.99 -23.28
N LYS A 71 7.26 -8.42 -23.60
CA LYS A 71 7.50 -9.77 -24.15
C LYS A 71 7.20 -10.86 -23.12
N LEU A 72 7.63 -10.65 -21.88
CA LEU A 72 7.36 -11.57 -20.79
C LEU A 72 5.85 -11.72 -20.56
N MET A 73 5.11 -10.61 -20.54
CA MET A 73 3.66 -10.64 -20.35
C MET A 73 2.93 -11.31 -21.51
N ARG A 74 3.31 -11.03 -22.75
CA ARG A 74 2.75 -11.75 -23.92
C ARG A 74 2.99 -13.24 -23.83
N TYR A 75 4.21 -13.65 -23.51
CA TYR A 75 4.55 -15.05 -23.32
C TYR A 75 3.66 -15.73 -22.26
N ARG A 76 3.43 -15.07 -21.12
CA ARG A 76 2.54 -15.57 -20.06
C ARG A 76 1.09 -15.68 -20.53
N LEU A 77 0.59 -14.65 -21.22
CA LEU A 77 -0.78 -14.64 -21.76
C LEU A 77 -0.99 -15.73 -22.81
N ASP A 78 -0.02 -15.96 -23.70
CA ASP A 78 -0.07 -17.04 -24.70
C ASP A 78 -0.15 -18.42 -24.04
N ILE A 79 0.57 -18.65 -22.93
CA ILE A 79 0.46 -19.87 -22.15
C ILE A 79 -0.92 -19.99 -21.51
N MET A 80 -1.42 -18.93 -20.89
CA MET A 80 -2.74 -18.93 -20.26
C MET A 80 -3.84 -19.27 -21.28
N GLU A 81 -3.80 -18.64 -22.46
CA GLU A 81 -4.76 -18.92 -23.53
C GLU A 81 -4.68 -20.37 -23.98
N LYS A 82 -3.48 -20.90 -24.25
CA LYS A 82 -3.24 -22.27 -24.67
C LYS A 82 -3.75 -23.31 -23.66
N GLU A 83 -3.54 -23.03 -22.36
CA GLU A 83 -3.90 -23.94 -21.27
C GLU A 83 -5.31 -23.66 -20.73
N GLY A 84 -6.05 -22.71 -21.31
CA GLY A 84 -7.41 -22.36 -20.90
C GLY A 84 -7.51 -21.71 -19.53
N LEU A 85 -6.40 -21.10 -19.04
CA LEU A 85 -6.37 -20.40 -17.76
C LEU A 85 -6.98 -19.00 -17.88
N THR A 86 -7.66 -18.58 -16.83
CA THR A 86 -8.38 -17.31 -16.77
C THR A 86 -7.87 -16.45 -15.61
N LEU A 87 -8.31 -15.18 -15.56
CA LEU A 87 -8.08 -14.30 -14.40
C LEU A 87 -8.60 -14.93 -13.10
N LYS A 88 -9.68 -15.71 -13.16
CA LYS A 88 -10.22 -16.41 -11.98
C LYS A 88 -9.25 -17.43 -11.40
N ASP A 89 -8.48 -18.10 -12.26
CA ASP A 89 -7.47 -19.06 -11.80
C ASP A 89 -6.32 -18.36 -11.09
N ILE A 90 -5.90 -17.17 -11.58
CA ILE A 90 -4.91 -16.34 -10.92
C ILE A 90 -5.47 -15.86 -9.57
N GLN A 91 -6.68 -15.33 -9.53
CA GLN A 91 -7.32 -14.88 -8.30
C GLN A 91 -7.45 -16.01 -7.27
N ALA A 92 -7.82 -17.21 -7.72
CA ALA A 92 -7.87 -18.37 -6.84
C ALA A 92 -6.49 -18.80 -6.30
N ALA A 93 -5.41 -18.54 -7.03
CA ALA A 93 -4.05 -18.71 -6.52
C ALA A 93 -3.74 -17.64 -5.46
N ILE A 94 -4.03 -16.38 -5.75
CA ILE A 94 -3.81 -15.24 -4.86
C ILE A 94 -4.55 -15.42 -3.52
N ASP A 95 -5.78 -15.91 -3.54
CA ASP A 95 -6.60 -16.13 -2.34
C ASP A 95 -5.92 -17.07 -1.32
N THR A 96 -5.07 -17.96 -1.81
CA THR A 96 -4.31 -18.90 -0.96
C THR A 96 -2.94 -18.39 -0.52
N MET A 97 -2.50 -17.24 -1.05
CA MET A 97 -1.20 -16.67 -0.72
C MET A 97 -1.28 -15.84 0.57
N GLU A 98 -0.22 -15.91 1.35
CA GLU A 98 -0.04 -15.06 2.53
C GLU A 98 1.14 -14.11 2.31
N PRO A 99 1.14 -12.93 2.98
CA PRO A 99 2.32 -12.08 3.02
C PRO A 99 3.55 -12.83 3.50
N LEU A 100 4.73 -12.38 3.09
CA LEU A 100 5.99 -12.94 3.57
C LEU A 100 6.09 -12.80 5.10
N PRO A 101 6.73 -13.75 5.79
CA PRO A 101 6.92 -13.68 7.23
C PRO A 101 7.55 -12.36 7.67
N GLY A 102 6.89 -11.66 8.61
CA GLY A 102 7.32 -10.36 9.11
C GLY A 102 6.89 -9.16 8.26
N ALA A 103 6.31 -9.35 7.07
CA ALA A 103 5.89 -8.23 6.23
C ALA A 103 4.76 -7.38 6.86
N PRO A 104 3.69 -7.95 7.43
CA PRO A 104 2.67 -7.17 8.11
C PRO A 104 3.22 -6.35 9.28
N GLU A 105 4.09 -6.96 10.10
CA GLU A 105 4.73 -6.32 11.24
C GLU A 105 5.66 -5.19 10.82
N MET A 106 6.43 -5.39 9.73
CA MET A 106 7.30 -4.37 9.17
C MET A 106 6.49 -3.18 8.63
N VAL A 107 5.41 -3.43 7.90
CA VAL A 107 4.53 -2.37 7.40
C VAL A 107 3.91 -1.60 8.56
N ALA A 108 3.42 -2.28 9.61
CA ALA A 108 2.88 -1.64 10.80
C ALA A 108 3.93 -0.76 11.50
N TRP A 109 5.14 -1.26 11.69
CA TRP A 109 6.26 -0.51 12.28
C TRP A 109 6.65 0.73 11.45
N LEU A 110 6.65 0.61 10.11
CA LEU A 110 6.94 1.73 9.21
C LEU A 110 5.85 2.79 9.29
N ARG A 111 4.57 2.42 9.34
CA ARG A 111 3.44 3.35 9.38
C ARG A 111 3.41 4.22 10.62
N GLU A 112 3.99 3.79 11.73
CA GLU A 112 4.14 4.64 12.92
C GLU A 112 5.16 5.77 12.73
N ARG A 113 6.07 5.67 11.76
CA ARG A 113 7.25 6.53 11.58
C ARG A 113 7.32 7.25 10.26
N PHE A 114 6.64 6.69 9.24
CA PHE A 114 6.66 7.14 7.86
C PHE A 114 5.25 7.14 7.28
N GLN A 115 5.04 7.92 6.24
CA GLN A 115 3.97 7.64 5.31
C GLN A 115 4.43 6.48 4.42
N VAL A 116 3.67 5.39 4.42
CA VAL A 116 4.01 4.19 3.64
C VAL A 116 3.18 4.18 2.36
N ILE A 117 3.85 3.99 1.24
CA ILE A 117 3.24 3.70 -0.06
C ILE A 117 3.88 2.44 -0.64
N ILE A 118 3.09 1.67 -1.34
CA ILE A 118 3.54 0.54 -2.14
C ILE A 118 3.56 0.99 -3.60
N LEU A 119 4.71 0.83 -4.25
CA LEU A 119 4.89 1.08 -5.68
C LEU A 119 5.18 -0.25 -6.33
N SER A 120 4.29 -0.72 -7.21
CA SER A 120 4.42 -2.02 -7.85
C SER A 120 3.92 -1.96 -9.29
N ASP A 121 4.54 -2.75 -10.16
CA ASP A 121 4.09 -2.98 -11.53
C ASP A 121 3.06 -4.13 -11.64
N THR A 122 2.63 -4.66 -10.48
CA THR A 122 1.58 -5.68 -10.43
C THR A 122 0.21 -5.12 -10.81
N PHE A 123 -0.67 -5.97 -11.32
CA PHE A 123 -2.04 -5.57 -11.60
C PHE A 123 -2.82 -5.33 -10.29
N TYR A 124 -3.73 -4.35 -10.31
CA TYR A 124 -4.60 -4.06 -9.15
C TYR A 124 -5.37 -5.31 -8.68
N GLU A 125 -5.85 -6.11 -9.62
CA GLU A 125 -6.56 -7.36 -9.36
C GLU A 125 -5.71 -8.37 -8.60
N PHE A 126 -4.38 -8.27 -8.68
CA PHE A 126 -3.45 -9.12 -7.97
C PHE A 126 -3.04 -8.52 -6.63
N GLY A 127 -2.77 -7.21 -6.59
CA GLY A 127 -2.26 -6.53 -5.40
C GLY A 127 -3.32 -6.25 -4.33
N MET A 128 -4.53 -5.85 -4.73
CA MET A 128 -5.58 -5.41 -3.80
C MET A 128 -5.99 -6.44 -2.74
N PRO A 129 -6.07 -7.77 -3.00
CA PRO A 129 -6.36 -8.75 -1.97
C PRO A 129 -5.37 -8.74 -0.80
N PHE A 130 -4.10 -8.39 -1.06
CA PHE A 130 -3.07 -8.34 -0.01
C PHE A 130 -3.12 -7.07 0.82
N MET A 131 -3.72 -5.98 0.31
CA MET A 131 -3.74 -4.71 1.06
C MET A 131 -4.41 -4.87 2.43
N LYS A 132 -5.48 -5.64 2.53
CA LYS A 132 -6.13 -5.93 3.82
C LYS A 132 -5.20 -6.69 4.77
N LYS A 133 -4.43 -7.66 4.25
CA LYS A 133 -3.49 -8.46 5.03
C LYS A 133 -2.27 -7.65 5.49
N LEU A 134 -1.95 -6.55 4.79
CA LEU A 134 -0.83 -5.64 5.07
C LEU A 134 -1.26 -4.39 5.87
N GLY A 135 -2.52 -4.30 6.34
CA GLY A 135 -3.03 -3.18 7.12
C GLY A 135 -3.40 -1.96 6.26
N GLU A 136 -3.81 -2.19 5.01
CA GLU A 136 -4.33 -1.19 4.07
C GLU A 136 -3.36 -0.03 3.77
N PRO A 137 -2.09 -0.29 3.39
CA PRO A 137 -1.22 0.74 2.85
C PRO A 137 -1.74 1.21 1.49
N THR A 138 -1.33 2.42 1.07
CA THR A 138 -1.67 2.94 -0.26
C THR A 138 -0.85 2.20 -1.33
N LEU A 139 -1.53 1.64 -2.34
CA LEU A 139 -0.93 0.98 -3.49
C LEU A 139 -1.00 1.90 -4.72
N PHE A 140 0.13 2.02 -5.43
CA PHE A 140 0.28 2.71 -6.72
C PHE A 140 0.90 1.77 -7.74
#